data_56ab409ca1ca7e0636e2da05dbe698b4
#
_entry.id   56ab409ca1ca7e0636e2da05dbe698b4
#
_cell.length_a   1.000
_cell.length_b   1.000
_cell.length_c   1.000
_cell.angle_alpha   90.00
_cell.angle_beta   90.00
_cell.angle_gamma   90.00
#
_symmetry.space_group_name_H-M   'P 1'
#
loop_
_entity.id
_entity.type
_entity.pdbx_description
1 polymer ?
#
loop_
_entity_poly.entity_id
_entity_poly.type
_entity_poly.pdbx_seq_one_letter_code
_entity_poly.pdbx_strand_id
1 'polypeptide(L)'
;MIELILYIFACLKIDLFFTFNLNTMQKFLFVVALTLLYLTNCEVIRAAGDAGPTRTRYTFEKGWKFTREDGTDFMKPGYDDARWQSVTIPHDWAIYGPFSIHNDQQKVAIVQDGQKAALEHAGRTGGLPFVGVGWYRLRFEAPAFTSSDKATLIFDGAMSHAKVYLNGHEIGYWPYGYNSFYLDATPYMKPGESNLLAVRLEN
;
A
#
# COMPACT_ATOMS: atom_id res chain seq x y z
N MET A 1 6.75 3.52 5.13
CA MET A 1 5.42 3.19 5.68
C MET A 1 4.66 2.41 4.61
N ILE A 2 3.97 1.35 4.98
CA ILE A 2 3.13 0.55 4.07
C ILE A 2 1.68 0.75 4.51
N GLU A 3 0.81 1.14 3.58
CA GLU A 3 -0.59 1.44 3.84
C GLU A 3 -1.53 0.64 2.94
N LEU A 4 -2.68 0.26 3.47
CA LEU A 4 -3.78 -0.36 2.75
C LEU A 4 -4.92 0.65 2.59
N ILE A 5 -5.39 0.87 1.35
CA ILE A 5 -6.47 1.82 1.05
C ILE A 5 -7.65 1.09 0.40
N LEU A 6 -8.84 1.32 0.96
CA LEU A 6 -10.12 0.84 0.44
C LEU A 6 -10.93 1.99 -0.17
N TYR A 7 -11.51 1.78 -1.39
CA TYR A 7 -12.37 2.73 -2.09
C TYR A 7 -13.79 2.18 -2.22
N ILE A 8 -14.79 2.99 -1.87
CA ILE A 8 -16.22 2.70 -2.06
C ILE A 8 -16.81 3.78 -2.97
N PHE A 9 -17.46 3.37 -4.09
CA PHE A 9 -18.12 4.29 -5.03
C PHE A 9 -19.64 4.22 -4.88
N ALA A 10 -20.30 5.37 -4.69
CA ALA A 10 -21.74 5.54 -4.86
C ALA A 10 -22.03 6.74 -5.75
N CYS A 11 -22.76 6.53 -6.84
CA CYS A 11 -23.17 7.59 -7.76
C CYS A 11 -24.63 7.44 -8.16
N LEU A 12 -25.47 8.47 -7.93
CA LEU A 12 -26.73 8.66 -8.66
C LEU A 12 -27.13 10.15 -8.70
N LYS A 13 -27.30 10.68 -9.92
CA LYS A 13 -27.95 11.98 -10.19
C LYS A 13 -29.22 11.75 -11.02
N ILE A 14 -30.32 12.40 -10.64
CA ILE A 14 -31.55 12.47 -11.47
C ILE A 14 -32.07 13.91 -11.46
N ASP A 15 -32.18 14.51 -12.64
CA ASP A 15 -32.82 15.81 -12.88
C ASP A 15 -34.21 15.60 -13.51
N LEU A 16 -35.22 16.24 -12.98
CA LEU A 16 -36.58 16.23 -13.57
C LEU A 16 -37.17 17.67 -13.63
N PHE A 17 -37.50 18.12 -14.83
CA PHE A 17 -38.29 19.35 -15.07
C PHE A 17 -39.61 18.98 -15.69
N PHE A 18 -40.76 19.42 -15.10
CA PHE A 18 -42.08 19.46 -15.73
C PHE A 18 -42.89 20.67 -15.32
N THR A 19 -43.52 21.36 -16.27
CA THR A 19 -44.46 22.47 -16.06
C THR A 19 -45.86 22.05 -16.46
N PHE A 20 -46.86 22.18 -15.52
CA PHE A 20 -48.27 21.93 -15.81
C PHE A 20 -49.15 23.08 -15.36
N ASN A 21 -50.22 23.37 -16.15
CA ASN A 21 -51.23 24.42 -15.88
C ASN A 21 -52.46 23.77 -15.19
N LEU A 22 -52.67 24.05 -13.90
CA LEU A 22 -53.68 23.41 -13.04
C LEU A 22 -54.58 24.42 -12.32
N ASN A 23 -55.85 24.04 -12.04
CA ASN A 23 -56.82 24.83 -11.23
C ASN A 23 -56.39 24.85 -9.77
N THR A 24 -56.91 25.83 -8.98
CA THR A 24 -56.46 26.12 -7.61
C THR A 24 -56.49 24.92 -6.67
N MET A 25 -57.52 24.06 -6.77
CA MET A 25 -57.65 22.87 -5.95
C MET A 25 -56.65 21.76 -6.38
N GLN A 26 -56.39 21.62 -7.66
CA GLN A 26 -55.39 20.71 -8.18
C GLN A 26 -53.98 21.18 -7.82
N LYS A 27 -53.72 22.49 -7.77
CA LYS A 27 -52.47 23.06 -7.29
C LYS A 27 -52.23 22.75 -5.82
N PHE A 28 -53.28 22.83 -4.99
CA PHE A 28 -53.17 22.50 -3.57
C PHE A 28 -52.88 21.02 -3.33
N LEU A 29 -53.60 20.13 -4.04
CA LEU A 29 -53.35 18.69 -3.98
C LEU A 29 -51.96 18.32 -4.50
N PHE A 30 -51.49 19.01 -5.56
CA PHE A 30 -50.15 18.79 -6.10
C PHE A 30 -49.05 19.23 -5.14
N VAL A 31 -49.21 20.35 -4.44
CA VAL A 31 -48.29 20.83 -3.40
C VAL A 31 -48.27 19.87 -2.21
N VAL A 32 -49.43 19.37 -1.75
CA VAL A 32 -49.49 18.37 -0.67
C VAL A 32 -48.87 17.05 -1.07
N ALA A 33 -49.09 16.59 -2.31
CA ALA A 33 -48.44 15.38 -2.84
C ALA A 33 -46.92 15.55 -2.96
N LEU A 34 -46.46 16.74 -3.41
CA LEU A 34 -45.04 17.05 -3.52
C LEU A 34 -44.37 17.15 -2.16
N THR A 35 -45.05 17.73 -1.14
CA THR A 35 -44.53 17.80 0.24
C THR A 35 -44.47 16.40 0.88
N LEU A 36 -45.48 15.56 0.66
CA LEU A 36 -45.48 14.15 1.12
C LEU A 36 -44.36 13.35 0.42
N LEU A 37 -44.19 13.54 -0.87
CA LEU A 37 -43.09 12.92 -1.62
C LEU A 37 -41.73 13.43 -1.16
N TYR A 38 -41.62 14.70 -0.80
CA TYR A 38 -40.39 15.30 -0.24
C TYR A 38 -40.06 14.74 1.15
N LEU A 39 -41.08 14.56 2.00
CA LEU A 39 -40.91 13.99 3.34
C LEU A 39 -40.50 12.51 3.28
N THR A 40 -41.08 11.72 2.39
CA THR A 40 -40.67 10.31 2.20
C THR A 40 -39.29 10.16 1.58
N ASN A 41 -38.90 11.08 0.66
CA ASN A 41 -37.56 11.09 0.11
C ASN A 41 -36.50 11.65 1.08
N CYS A 42 -36.88 12.48 2.05
CA CYS A 42 -35.98 13.01 3.06
C CYS A 42 -35.48 11.89 4.00
N GLU A 43 -36.29 10.88 4.29
CA GLU A 43 -35.82 9.68 5.04
C GLU A 43 -34.89 8.79 4.21
N VAL A 44 -35.16 8.65 2.90
CA VAL A 44 -34.28 7.90 2.00
C VAL A 44 -32.93 8.61 1.81
N ILE A 45 -32.91 9.95 1.75
CA ILE A 45 -31.67 10.72 1.67
C ILE A 45 -30.88 10.67 2.99
N ARG A 46 -31.56 10.61 4.16
CA ARG A 46 -30.89 10.40 5.45
C ARG A 46 -30.29 9.00 5.58
N ALA A 47 -30.96 7.97 5.05
CA ALA A 47 -30.43 6.59 5.03
C ALA A 47 -29.23 6.44 4.09
N ALA A 48 -29.11 7.28 3.05
CA ALA A 48 -27.94 7.32 2.15
C ALA A 48 -26.78 8.15 2.73
N GLY A 49 -27.00 8.90 3.81
CA GLY A 49 -25.98 9.79 4.41
C GLY A 49 -25.02 9.12 5.39
N ASP A 50 -25.21 7.85 5.71
CA ASP A 50 -24.33 7.06 6.57
C ASP A 50 -23.49 6.04 5.78
N ALA A 51 -23.13 6.39 4.55
CA ALA A 51 -22.04 5.71 3.88
C ALA A 51 -20.77 5.97 4.71
N GLY A 52 -20.26 4.94 5.37
CA GLY A 52 -19.01 4.99 6.13
C GLY A 52 -17.87 5.58 5.28
N PRO A 53 -16.72 5.87 5.86
CA PRO A 53 -15.64 6.56 5.15
C PRO A 53 -15.37 5.87 3.83
N THR A 54 -15.43 6.62 2.73
CA THR A 54 -15.18 6.11 1.36
C THR A 54 -13.76 5.56 1.19
N ARG A 55 -12.90 5.75 2.21
CA ARG A 55 -11.53 5.28 2.25
C ARG A 55 -11.11 5.02 3.70
N THR A 56 -10.65 3.81 3.98
CA THR A 56 -10.03 3.45 5.26
C THR A 56 -8.54 3.14 5.05
N ARG A 57 -7.70 3.61 5.95
CA ARG A 57 -6.24 3.43 5.89
C ARG A 57 -5.78 2.63 7.11
N TYR A 58 -4.94 1.63 6.85
CA TYR A 58 -4.27 0.80 7.86
C TYR A 58 -2.77 0.93 7.69
N THR A 59 -2.05 1.08 8.79
CA THR A 59 -0.58 1.24 8.79
C THR A 59 0.08 -0.01 9.34
N PHE A 60 1.08 -0.53 8.66
CA PHE A 60 1.81 -1.73 9.00
C PHE A 60 3.23 -1.38 9.47
N GLU A 61 3.39 -1.00 10.73
CA GLU A 61 4.70 -0.64 11.30
C GLU A 61 5.34 -1.81 12.06
N LYS A 62 4.53 -2.66 12.69
CA LYS A 62 4.98 -3.71 13.62
C LYS A 62 4.63 -5.11 13.13
N GLY A 63 5.25 -6.10 13.74
CA GLY A 63 4.96 -7.50 13.47
C GLY A 63 5.73 -8.09 12.30
N TRP A 64 6.67 -7.36 11.75
CA TRP A 64 7.50 -7.83 10.66
C TRP A 64 8.56 -8.83 11.12
N LYS A 65 8.79 -9.81 10.25
CA LYS A 65 9.92 -10.73 10.31
C LYS A 65 10.90 -10.39 9.20
N PHE A 66 12.20 -10.44 9.48
CA PHE A 66 13.27 -10.07 8.57
C PHE A 66 14.38 -11.11 8.54
N THR A 67 14.96 -11.36 7.36
CA THR A 67 16.20 -12.12 7.18
C THR A 67 17.02 -11.54 6.02
N ARG A 68 18.34 -11.74 6.07
CA ARG A 68 19.28 -11.44 4.95
C ARG A 68 19.52 -12.66 4.07
N GLU A 69 18.90 -13.77 4.36
CA GLU A 69 18.95 -14.95 3.49
C GLU A 69 18.07 -14.72 2.26
N ASP A 70 18.38 -15.39 1.16
CA ASP A 70 17.53 -15.43 -0.03
C ASP A 70 16.99 -16.84 -0.25
N GLY A 71 15.72 -16.96 -0.61
CA GLY A 71 15.08 -18.25 -0.81
C GLY A 71 13.79 -18.17 -1.60
N THR A 72 13.59 -19.13 -2.48
CA THR A 72 12.44 -19.21 -3.39
C THR A 72 11.12 -19.53 -2.69
N ASP A 73 11.17 -19.96 -1.42
CA ASP A 73 9.99 -20.35 -0.65
C ASP A 73 9.52 -19.27 0.33
N PHE A 74 10.27 -18.20 0.46
CA PHE A 74 10.01 -17.15 1.45
C PHE A 74 8.72 -16.35 1.20
N MET A 75 8.20 -16.34 -0.03
CA MET A 75 6.88 -15.76 -0.33
C MET A 75 5.71 -16.68 0.05
N LYS A 76 5.95 -17.98 0.31
CA LYS A 76 4.86 -18.96 0.55
C LYS A 76 4.23 -18.77 1.94
N PRO A 77 2.90 -18.79 2.06
CA PRO A 77 2.22 -18.66 3.36
C PRO A 77 2.61 -19.72 4.40
N GLY A 78 2.92 -20.93 3.94
CA GLY A 78 3.31 -22.07 4.82
C GLY A 78 4.77 -22.08 5.24
N TYR A 79 5.59 -21.15 4.79
CA TYR A 79 6.99 -21.08 5.20
C TYR A 79 7.11 -20.70 6.69
N ASP A 80 7.96 -21.39 7.43
CA ASP A 80 8.25 -21.13 8.85
C ASP A 80 9.28 -20.02 8.99
N ASP A 81 8.83 -18.84 9.43
CA ASP A 81 9.67 -17.67 9.70
C ASP A 81 9.91 -17.42 11.20
N ALA A 82 9.70 -18.43 12.06
CA ALA A 82 9.82 -18.29 13.51
C ALA A 82 11.24 -17.86 13.96
N ARG A 83 12.27 -18.28 13.20
CA ARG A 83 13.68 -17.94 13.48
C ARG A 83 14.12 -16.59 12.90
N TRP A 84 13.27 -15.93 12.10
CA TRP A 84 13.61 -14.63 11.54
C TRP A 84 13.57 -13.53 12.60
N GLN A 85 14.40 -12.52 12.41
CA GLN A 85 14.45 -11.37 13.31
C GLN A 85 13.10 -10.65 13.32
N SER A 86 12.59 -10.31 14.50
CA SER A 86 11.42 -9.42 14.61
C SER A 86 11.88 -7.98 14.48
N VAL A 87 11.25 -7.22 13.58
CA VAL A 87 11.58 -5.82 13.31
C VAL A 87 10.35 -4.94 13.25
N THR A 88 10.56 -3.65 13.39
CA THR A 88 9.58 -2.60 13.08
C THR A 88 10.06 -1.81 11.88
N ILE A 89 9.15 -1.29 11.06
CA ILE A 89 9.51 -0.42 9.94
C ILE A 89 9.22 1.05 10.30
N PRO A 90 10.02 2.00 9.80
CA PRO A 90 11.14 1.80 8.88
C PRO A 90 12.30 1.02 9.53
N HIS A 91 12.95 0.15 8.74
CA HIS A 91 14.09 -0.67 9.17
C HIS A 91 15.20 -0.56 8.13
N ASP A 92 16.38 -0.21 8.59
CA ASP A 92 17.59 -0.19 7.77
C ASP A 92 18.52 -1.32 8.22
N TRP A 93 18.64 -2.32 7.39
CA TRP A 93 19.44 -3.51 7.67
C TRP A 93 20.93 -3.32 7.43
N ALA A 94 21.31 -2.31 6.63
CA ALA A 94 22.70 -2.08 6.25
C ALA A 94 23.52 -1.41 7.37
N ILE A 95 22.86 -0.62 8.24
CA ILE A 95 23.55 0.14 9.29
C ILE A 95 24.11 -0.72 10.42
N TYR A 96 23.68 -1.97 10.54
CA TYR A 96 24.15 -2.89 11.60
C TYR A 96 25.30 -3.81 11.14
N GLY A 97 25.83 -3.59 9.92
CA GLY A 97 26.88 -4.42 9.37
C GLY A 97 26.42 -5.79 8.90
N PRO A 98 27.35 -6.72 8.61
CA PRO A 98 28.79 -6.57 8.82
C PRO A 98 29.40 -5.51 7.90
N PHE A 99 30.24 -4.64 8.46
CA PHE A 99 30.95 -3.62 7.69
C PHE A 99 32.21 -4.20 7.06
N SER A 100 32.41 -3.93 5.77
CA SER A 100 33.60 -4.34 5.05
C SER A 100 33.84 -3.43 3.85
N ILE A 101 35.12 -3.16 3.56
CA ILE A 101 35.52 -2.42 2.34
C ILE A 101 35.15 -3.16 1.05
N HIS A 102 34.73 -4.41 1.15
CA HIS A 102 34.33 -5.26 0.01
C HIS A 102 32.82 -5.32 -0.19
N ASN A 103 32.02 -4.70 0.67
CA ASN A 103 30.56 -4.76 0.58
C ASN A 103 29.99 -3.95 -0.60
N ASP A 104 30.47 -2.70 -0.75
CA ASP A 104 30.05 -1.83 -1.84
C ASP A 104 31.00 -2.02 -3.04
N GLN A 105 30.46 -2.60 -4.10
CA GLN A 105 31.19 -2.84 -5.35
C GLN A 105 31.25 -1.59 -6.25
N GLN A 106 30.61 -0.49 -5.86
CA GLN A 106 30.63 0.77 -6.61
C GLN A 106 31.97 1.47 -6.43
N LYS A 107 32.85 1.23 -7.37
CA LYS A 107 34.14 1.90 -7.45
C LYS A 107 34.08 3.06 -8.43
N VAL A 108 34.60 4.20 -8.03
CA VAL A 108 34.69 5.40 -8.87
C VAL A 108 36.16 5.79 -8.99
N ALA A 109 36.65 5.87 -10.22
CA ALA A 109 37.95 6.41 -10.51
C ALA A 109 37.86 7.94 -10.63
N ILE A 110 38.32 8.65 -9.61
CA ILE A 110 38.31 10.11 -9.55
C ILE A 110 39.67 10.67 -9.14
N VAL A 111 39.96 11.88 -9.57
CA VAL A 111 41.10 12.66 -9.06
C VAL A 111 40.58 13.45 -7.87
N GLN A 112 41.11 13.17 -6.69
CA GLN A 112 40.86 13.94 -5.51
C GLN A 112 41.93 15.04 -5.34
N ASP A 113 41.64 16.04 -4.49
CA ASP A 113 42.58 17.15 -4.21
C ASP A 113 43.93 16.60 -3.73
N GLY A 114 45.01 17.09 -4.35
CA GLY A 114 46.38 16.64 -4.08
C GLY A 114 46.81 15.39 -4.84
N GLN A 115 45.94 14.75 -5.62
CA GLN A 115 46.31 13.57 -6.47
C GLN A 115 46.70 13.99 -7.87
N LYS A 116 47.66 13.26 -8.46
CA LYS A 116 48.14 13.49 -9.84
C LYS A 116 47.36 12.65 -10.89
N ALA A 117 46.69 11.62 -10.46
CA ALA A 117 45.94 10.73 -11.30
C ALA A 117 44.64 10.27 -10.62
N ALA A 118 43.65 9.84 -11.41
CA ALA A 118 42.46 9.20 -10.89
C ALA A 118 42.83 7.89 -10.20
N LEU A 119 42.41 7.73 -8.96
CA LEU A 119 42.51 6.50 -8.20
C LEU A 119 41.09 5.93 -7.98
N GLU A 120 41.01 4.63 -7.88
CA GLU A 120 39.77 3.92 -7.56
C GLU A 120 39.46 4.10 -6.07
N HIS A 121 38.29 4.61 -5.80
CA HIS A 121 37.76 4.79 -4.44
C HIS A 121 36.47 3.96 -4.28
N ALA A 122 36.21 3.48 -3.08
CA ALA A 122 34.92 2.95 -2.72
C ALA A 122 33.82 4.01 -2.95
N GLY A 123 32.60 3.58 -3.25
CA GLY A 123 31.47 4.45 -3.53
C GLY A 123 31.15 5.43 -2.40
N ARG A 124 30.05 6.15 -2.53
CA ARG A 124 29.63 7.24 -1.61
C ARG A 124 29.54 6.82 -0.14
N THR A 125 29.29 5.53 0.11
CA THR A 125 29.21 4.96 1.46
C THR A 125 30.54 4.56 2.04
N GLY A 126 31.65 4.74 1.30
CA GLY A 126 32.98 4.23 1.68
C GLY A 126 33.10 2.72 1.57
N GLY A 127 32.15 2.04 0.93
CA GLY A 127 32.16 0.59 0.73
C GLY A 127 31.86 -0.24 1.97
N LEU A 128 31.39 0.38 3.06
CA LEU A 128 31.27 -0.26 4.36
C LEU A 128 29.92 -0.93 4.64
N PRO A 129 28.74 -0.33 4.29
CA PRO A 129 27.45 -0.94 4.58
C PRO A 129 27.23 -2.23 3.81
N PHE A 130 26.48 -3.14 4.41
CA PHE A 130 26.14 -4.41 3.79
C PHE A 130 25.30 -4.21 2.53
N VAL A 131 25.68 -4.89 1.43
CA VAL A 131 24.94 -4.95 0.17
C VAL A 131 24.45 -6.37 -0.04
N GLY A 132 23.21 -6.53 -0.44
CA GLY A 132 22.66 -7.86 -0.71
C GLY A 132 21.13 -7.89 -0.69
N VAL A 133 20.60 -9.08 -0.45
CA VAL A 133 19.15 -9.35 -0.43
C VAL A 133 18.64 -9.34 1.01
N GLY A 134 17.43 -8.82 1.18
CA GLY A 134 16.67 -8.92 2.42
C GLY A 134 15.21 -9.26 2.17
N TRP A 135 14.68 -10.10 3.02
CA TRP A 135 13.28 -10.45 2.98
C TRP A 135 12.57 -9.98 4.22
N TYR A 136 11.38 -9.42 4.00
CA TYR A 136 10.43 -9.01 5.03
C TYR A 136 9.15 -9.81 4.89
N ARG A 137 8.57 -10.26 6.01
CA ARG A 137 7.29 -10.96 6.04
C ARG A 137 6.42 -10.37 7.14
N LEU A 138 5.13 -10.17 6.82
CA LEU A 138 4.13 -9.71 7.76
C LEU A 138 2.86 -10.54 7.60
N ARG A 139 2.36 -11.12 8.71
CA ARG A 139 1.01 -11.65 8.79
C ARG A 139 0.09 -10.59 9.36
N PHE A 140 -1.04 -10.37 8.72
CA PHE A 140 -2.03 -9.39 9.14
C PHE A 140 -3.44 -9.86 8.82
N GLU A 141 -4.40 -9.43 9.63
CA GLU A 141 -5.82 -9.62 9.38
C GLU A 141 -6.32 -8.50 8.46
N ALA A 142 -6.83 -8.85 7.29
CA ALA A 142 -7.45 -7.87 6.41
C ALA A 142 -8.85 -7.51 6.93
N PRO A 143 -9.29 -6.25 6.81
CA PRO A 143 -10.69 -5.92 7.08
C PRO A 143 -11.61 -6.67 6.12
N ALA A 144 -12.85 -6.90 6.53
CA ALA A 144 -13.87 -7.37 5.61
C ALA A 144 -14.18 -6.28 4.58
N PHE A 145 -14.24 -6.63 3.31
CA PHE A 145 -14.63 -5.75 2.22
C PHE A 145 -15.39 -6.56 1.15
N THR A 146 -16.13 -5.87 0.28
CA THR A 146 -16.98 -6.48 -0.75
C THR A 146 -16.26 -6.55 -2.10
N SER A 147 -16.85 -7.22 -3.07
CA SER A 147 -16.30 -7.30 -4.43
C SER A 147 -16.26 -5.94 -5.18
N SER A 148 -17.00 -4.94 -4.69
CA SER A 148 -16.97 -3.56 -5.21
C SER A 148 -15.82 -2.73 -4.67
N ASP A 149 -15.16 -3.17 -3.59
CA ASP A 149 -14.11 -2.44 -2.93
C ASP A 149 -12.74 -2.76 -3.55
N LYS A 150 -11.79 -1.85 -3.35
CA LYS A 150 -10.41 -1.98 -3.83
C LYS A 150 -9.45 -1.93 -2.66
N ALA A 151 -8.53 -2.88 -2.64
CA ALA A 151 -7.43 -2.93 -1.69
C ALA A 151 -6.13 -2.51 -2.38
N THR A 152 -5.49 -1.45 -1.89
CA THR A 152 -4.23 -0.95 -2.44
C THR A 152 -3.16 -0.95 -1.36
N LEU A 153 -2.03 -1.59 -1.63
CA LEU A 153 -0.83 -1.46 -0.81
C LEU A 153 -0.03 -0.23 -1.25
N ILE A 154 0.37 0.58 -0.29
CA ILE A 154 1.19 1.78 -0.51
C ILE A 154 2.50 1.59 0.22
N PHE A 155 3.59 1.80 -0.51
CA PHE A 155 4.93 1.85 0.02
C PHE A 155 5.44 3.28 -0.13
N ASP A 156 5.83 3.92 0.97
CA ASP A 156 6.42 5.26 0.93
C ASP A 156 7.84 5.24 0.34
N GLY A 157 8.50 4.10 0.48
CA GLY A 157 9.80 3.80 -0.11
C GLY A 157 10.26 2.41 0.29
N ALA A 158 10.95 1.72 -0.62
CA ALA A 158 11.57 0.42 -0.35
C ALA A 158 12.84 0.29 -1.22
N MET A 159 14.00 0.40 -0.61
CA MET A 159 15.28 0.41 -1.30
C MET A 159 15.90 -0.99 -1.29
N SER A 160 16.09 -1.50 -2.46
CA SER A 160 15.61 -1.21 -3.81
C SER A 160 15.17 -2.52 -4.47
N HIS A 161 14.82 -2.49 -5.75
CA HIS A 161 14.41 -3.71 -6.48
C HIS A 161 13.34 -4.52 -5.74
N ALA A 162 12.34 -3.80 -5.18
CA ALA A 162 11.30 -4.40 -4.37
C ALA A 162 10.41 -5.33 -5.19
N LYS A 163 10.39 -6.62 -4.83
CA LYS A 163 9.39 -7.59 -5.29
C LYS A 163 8.42 -7.84 -4.17
N VAL A 164 7.13 -7.64 -4.44
CA VAL A 164 6.08 -7.73 -3.43
C VAL A 164 5.16 -8.90 -3.73
N TYR A 165 4.91 -9.70 -2.70
CA TYR A 165 4.08 -10.90 -2.79
C TYR A 165 2.95 -10.82 -1.76
N LEU A 166 1.74 -11.16 -2.17
CA LEU A 166 0.58 -11.31 -1.28
C LEU A 166 0.06 -12.74 -1.38
N ASN A 167 0.02 -13.42 -0.24
CA ASN A 167 -0.44 -14.82 -0.15
C ASN A 167 0.30 -15.79 -1.10
N GLY A 168 1.57 -15.52 -1.38
CA GLY A 168 2.41 -16.31 -2.27
C GLY A 168 2.38 -15.90 -3.75
N HIS A 169 1.54 -14.93 -4.13
CA HIS A 169 1.46 -14.40 -5.49
C HIS A 169 2.25 -13.10 -5.61
N GLU A 170 3.08 -12.98 -6.64
CA GLU A 170 3.75 -11.72 -6.96
C GLU A 170 2.70 -10.72 -7.44
N ILE A 171 2.59 -9.59 -6.75
CA ILE A 171 1.63 -8.52 -7.06
C ILE A 171 2.31 -7.29 -7.67
N GLY A 172 3.62 -7.22 -7.65
CA GLY A 172 4.36 -6.16 -8.31
C GLY A 172 5.85 -6.14 -8.02
N TYR A 173 6.53 -5.37 -8.87
CA TYR A 173 7.96 -5.08 -8.79
C TYR A 173 8.19 -3.58 -8.92
N TRP A 174 9.07 -3.04 -8.07
CA TRP A 174 9.47 -1.63 -8.12
C TRP A 174 10.99 -1.50 -7.95
N PRO A 175 11.71 -0.98 -8.97
CA PRO A 175 13.19 -0.98 -8.95
C PRO A 175 13.79 0.16 -8.13
N TYR A 176 13.07 1.29 -7.96
CA TYR A 176 13.62 2.52 -7.40
C TYR A 176 13.26 2.71 -5.93
N GLY A 177 14.27 3.02 -5.08
CA GLY A 177 14.10 3.05 -3.63
C GLY A 177 13.57 4.35 -3.04
N TYR A 178 13.63 5.49 -3.77
CA TYR A 178 13.44 6.83 -3.20
C TYR A 178 12.09 7.47 -3.47
N ASN A 179 11.12 6.75 -4.01
CA ASN A 179 9.78 7.28 -4.20
C ASN A 179 8.70 6.28 -3.75
N SER A 180 7.51 6.82 -3.51
CA SER A 180 6.35 5.99 -3.18
C SER A 180 5.83 5.25 -4.40
N PHE A 181 5.28 4.05 -4.18
CA PHE A 181 4.61 3.26 -5.20
C PHE A 181 3.36 2.56 -4.65
N TYR A 182 2.49 2.13 -5.56
CA TYR A 182 1.17 1.62 -5.26
C TYR A 182 0.96 0.30 -6.00
N LEU A 183 0.42 -0.71 -5.31
CA LEU A 183 0.13 -2.02 -5.88
C LEU A 183 -1.33 -2.40 -5.62
N ASP A 184 -2.02 -2.88 -6.64
CA ASP A 184 -3.37 -3.44 -6.47
C ASP A 184 -3.27 -4.81 -5.78
N ALA A 185 -3.73 -4.85 -4.55
CA ALA A 185 -3.77 -6.06 -3.73
C ALA A 185 -5.10 -6.82 -3.87
N THR A 186 -6.12 -6.20 -4.47
CA THR A 186 -7.48 -6.72 -4.53
C THR A 186 -7.58 -8.18 -5.01
N PRO A 187 -6.88 -8.59 -6.10
CA PRO A 187 -7.05 -9.95 -6.64
C PRO A 187 -6.57 -11.06 -5.71
N TYR A 188 -5.67 -10.75 -4.79
CA TYR A 188 -4.99 -11.74 -3.94
C TYR A 188 -5.24 -11.54 -2.45
N MET A 189 -5.94 -10.46 -2.06
CA MET A 189 -6.33 -10.20 -0.68
C MET A 189 -7.49 -11.11 -0.27
N LYS A 190 -7.41 -11.68 0.93
CA LYS A 190 -8.48 -12.46 1.56
C LYS A 190 -9.20 -11.57 2.57
N PRO A 191 -10.39 -11.03 2.24
CA PRO A 191 -11.14 -10.15 3.14
C PRO A 191 -11.55 -10.86 4.42
N GLY A 192 -11.38 -10.22 5.58
CA GLY A 192 -11.75 -10.77 6.88
C GLY A 192 -10.92 -11.98 7.33
N GLU A 193 -9.81 -12.27 6.64
CA GLU A 193 -8.95 -13.40 6.94
C GLU A 193 -7.50 -12.96 7.15
N SER A 194 -6.69 -13.91 7.66
CA SER A 194 -5.24 -13.74 7.78
C SER A 194 -4.58 -13.77 6.40
N ASN A 195 -3.75 -12.77 6.15
CA ASN A 195 -2.98 -12.60 4.92
C ASN A 195 -1.49 -12.56 5.22
N LEU A 196 -0.69 -12.98 4.25
CA LEU A 196 0.76 -12.86 4.30
C LEU A 196 1.22 -11.86 3.25
N LEU A 197 1.87 -10.79 3.69
CA LEU A 197 2.65 -9.88 2.84
C LEU A 197 4.13 -10.27 2.95
N ALA A 198 4.77 -10.54 1.82
CA ALA A 198 6.20 -10.78 1.75
C ALA A 198 6.85 -9.80 0.76
N VAL A 199 8.01 -9.25 1.14
CA VAL A 199 8.73 -8.26 0.35
C VAL A 199 10.20 -8.66 0.27
N ARG A 200 10.70 -8.84 -0.94
CA ARG A 200 12.12 -9.03 -1.23
C ARG A 200 12.71 -7.71 -1.68
N LEU A 201 13.78 -7.30 -1.05
CA LEU A 201 14.55 -6.12 -1.41
C LEU A 201 15.98 -6.50 -1.76
N GLU A 202 16.61 -5.65 -2.56
CA GLU A 202 18.03 -5.76 -2.92
C GLU A 202 18.60 -4.34 -2.92
N ASN A 203 19.58 -4.08 -2.05
CA ASN A 203 20.20 -2.76 -1.92
C ASN A 203 21.52 -2.66 -2.66
#